data_e257a489862310c100579cff5eafa535
#
_entry.id   e257a489862310c100579cff5eafa535
#
_cell.length_a   1.000
_cell.length_b   1.000
_cell.length_c   1.000
_cell.angle_alpha   90.00
_cell.angle_beta   90.00
_cell.angle_gamma   90.00
#
_symmetry.space_group_name_H-M   'P 1'
#
loop_
_entity.id
_entity.type
_entity.pdbx_description
1 polymer ?
#
loop_
_entity_poly.entity_id
_entity_poly.type
_entity_poly.pdbx_seq_one_letter_code
_entity_poly.pdbx_strand_id
1 'polypeptide(L)'
;MTKNLLSINDLSKKEILDLIEFANHFIDEDGNFRKEDLFPEKIVANVFCEPSTRTKSSFAIAANNLGCSLIDFDVENSSIQKGESIFETIDALN
;
A
#
# COMPACT_ATOMS: atom_id res chain seq x y z
N MET A 1 -11.03 -1.29 9.61
CA MET A 1 -10.31 -0.11 10.08
C MET A 1 -10.41 1.01 9.07
N THR A 2 -10.85 2.18 9.51
CA THR A 2 -11.09 3.32 8.62
C THR A 2 -10.10 4.46 8.85
N LYS A 3 -9.07 4.19 9.64
CA LYS A 3 -8.07 5.20 9.98
C LYS A 3 -7.12 5.47 8.83
N ASN A 4 -6.97 6.73 8.48
CA ASN A 4 -5.95 7.14 7.52
C ASN A 4 -4.60 7.23 8.21
N LEU A 5 -3.55 6.77 7.54
CA LEU A 5 -2.20 6.86 8.05
C LEU A 5 -1.42 7.86 7.18
N LEU A 6 -1.32 9.09 7.65
CA LEU A 6 -0.63 10.16 6.93
C LEU A 6 0.79 10.39 7.41
N SER A 7 1.08 10.02 8.65
CA SER A 7 2.42 10.09 9.21
C SER A 7 2.53 9.11 10.36
N ILE A 8 3.76 8.82 10.77
CA ILE A 8 4.01 7.93 11.89
C ILE A 8 3.41 8.47 13.19
N ASN A 9 3.21 9.77 13.27
CA ASN A 9 2.61 10.39 14.45
C ASN A 9 1.13 10.06 14.62
N ASP A 10 0.50 9.51 13.59
CA ASP A 10 -0.89 9.07 13.67
C ASP A 10 -1.04 7.78 14.47
N LEU A 11 0.06 7.12 14.78
CA LEU A 11 0.07 5.86 15.49
C LEU A 11 0.71 6.04 16.87
N SER A 12 0.12 5.39 17.88
CA SER A 12 0.73 5.28 19.18
C SER A 12 1.87 4.25 19.14
N LYS A 13 2.73 4.28 20.15
CA LYS A 13 3.79 3.28 20.26
C LYS A 13 3.21 1.86 20.27
N LYS A 14 2.11 1.67 20.98
CA LYS A 14 1.47 0.36 21.05
C LYS A 14 0.96 -0.08 19.68
N GLU A 15 0.34 0.84 18.94
CA GLU A 15 -0.15 0.52 17.60
C GLU A 15 0.99 0.14 16.66
N ILE A 16 2.12 0.84 16.74
CA ILE A 16 3.30 0.53 15.92
C ILE A 16 3.81 -0.86 16.24
N LEU A 17 3.96 -1.17 17.52
CA LEU A 17 4.45 -2.49 17.94
C LEU A 17 3.49 -3.60 17.56
N ASP A 18 2.19 -3.35 17.69
CA ASP A 18 1.17 -4.33 17.31
C ASP A 18 1.21 -4.60 15.79
N LEU A 19 1.43 -3.58 14.98
CA LEU A 19 1.54 -3.76 13.54
C LEU A 19 2.79 -4.57 13.16
N ILE A 20 3.90 -4.30 13.81
CA ILE A 20 5.13 -5.05 13.56
C ILE A 20 4.95 -6.52 13.93
N GLU A 21 4.33 -6.77 15.07
CA GLU A 21 4.06 -8.13 15.50
C GLU A 21 3.08 -8.83 14.54
N PHE A 22 2.05 -8.13 14.13
CA PHE A 22 1.09 -8.67 13.17
C PHE A 22 1.77 -8.99 11.83
N ALA A 23 2.70 -8.15 11.40
CA ALA A 23 3.44 -8.38 10.17
C ALA A 23 4.20 -9.71 10.20
N ASN A 24 4.69 -10.10 11.36
CA ASN A 24 5.41 -11.37 11.51
C ASN A 24 4.52 -12.59 11.25
N HIS A 25 3.20 -12.43 11.38
CA HIS A 25 2.25 -13.49 11.05
C HIS A 25 2.36 -13.92 9.59
N PHE A 26 2.77 -13.00 8.71
CA PHE A 26 2.85 -13.26 7.27
C PHE A 26 4.18 -13.84 6.84
N ILE A 27 5.07 -14.13 7.79
CA ILE A 27 6.35 -14.76 7.51
C ILE A 27 6.30 -16.19 8.06
N ASP A 28 6.56 -17.17 7.19
CA ASP A 28 6.56 -18.57 7.62
C ASP A 28 7.89 -18.97 8.26
N GLU A 29 8.00 -20.24 8.65
CA GLU A 29 9.18 -20.75 9.34
C GLU A 29 10.46 -20.66 8.52
N ASP A 30 10.32 -20.67 7.21
CA ASP A 30 11.45 -20.59 6.29
C ASP A 30 11.81 -19.15 5.93
N GLY A 31 11.10 -18.18 6.50
CA GLY A 31 11.33 -16.77 6.22
C GLY A 31 10.65 -16.27 4.96
N ASN A 32 9.76 -17.04 4.38
CA ASN A 32 9.02 -16.65 3.18
C ASN A 32 7.71 -15.97 3.54
N PHE A 33 7.26 -15.08 2.68
CA PHE A 33 6.00 -14.39 2.89
C PHE A 33 4.82 -15.30 2.55
N ARG A 34 3.82 -15.27 3.41
CA ARG A 34 2.59 -16.01 3.18
C ARG A 34 1.68 -15.22 2.25
N LYS A 35 0.97 -15.96 1.43
CA LYS A 35 -0.10 -15.43 0.62
C LYS A 35 -1.40 -15.77 1.30
N GLU A 36 -2.16 -14.75 1.69
CA GLU A 36 -3.47 -14.95 2.32
C GLU A 36 -4.49 -14.08 1.61
N ASP A 37 -5.54 -14.69 1.15
CA ASP A 37 -6.59 -14.03 0.38
C ASP A 37 -7.59 -13.33 1.32
N LEU A 38 -7.11 -12.36 2.09
CA LEU A 38 -7.90 -11.70 3.13
C LEU A 38 -8.80 -10.61 2.59
N PHE A 39 -8.40 -9.96 1.52
CA PHE A 39 -9.13 -8.80 1.00
C PHE A 39 -9.34 -8.89 -0.51
N PRO A 40 -10.05 -9.94 -0.99
CA PRO A 40 -10.20 -10.14 -2.43
C PRO A 40 -11.05 -9.07 -3.10
N GLU A 41 -11.84 -8.33 -2.33
CA GLU A 41 -12.71 -7.29 -2.87
C GLU A 41 -12.10 -5.90 -2.81
N LYS A 42 -10.91 -5.78 -2.21
CA LYS A 42 -10.27 -4.48 -2.05
C LYS A 42 -9.36 -4.18 -3.23
N ILE A 43 -9.33 -2.91 -3.57
CA ILE A 43 -8.45 -2.41 -4.62
C ILE A 43 -7.44 -1.48 -3.95
N VAL A 44 -6.17 -1.75 -4.20
CA VAL A 44 -5.08 -0.91 -3.71
C VAL A 44 -4.53 -0.10 -4.88
N ALA A 45 -4.47 1.21 -4.72
CA ALA A 45 -3.85 2.07 -5.71
C ALA A 45 -2.47 2.51 -5.22
N ASN A 46 -1.45 2.14 -5.98
CA ASN A 46 -0.08 2.58 -5.74
C ASN A 46 0.16 3.87 -6.50
N VAL A 47 0.28 4.97 -5.77
CA VAL A 47 0.49 6.28 -6.39
C VAL A 47 1.80 6.85 -5.85
N PHE A 48 2.85 6.71 -6.63
CA PHE A 48 4.17 7.20 -6.25
C PHE A 48 4.56 8.36 -7.15
N CYS A 49 4.85 9.51 -6.54
CA CYS A 49 5.22 10.72 -7.25
C CYS A 49 6.72 10.82 -7.50
N GLU A 50 7.48 9.89 -6.97
CA GLU A 50 8.92 9.84 -7.11
C GLU A 50 9.35 8.45 -7.57
N PRO A 51 10.51 8.35 -8.25
CA PRO A 51 11.02 7.02 -8.62
C PRO A 51 11.47 6.27 -7.36
N SER A 52 10.60 5.42 -6.86
CA SER A 52 10.83 4.64 -5.65
C SER A 52 10.56 3.17 -5.95
N THR A 53 11.31 2.60 -6.88
CA THR A 53 11.08 1.25 -7.39
C THR A 53 11.01 0.22 -6.27
N ARG A 54 11.92 0.27 -5.32
CA ARG A 54 11.95 -0.71 -4.22
C ARG A 54 10.70 -0.61 -3.34
N THR A 55 10.37 0.60 -2.90
CA THR A 55 9.22 0.83 -2.04
C THR A 55 7.92 0.49 -2.76
N LYS A 56 7.80 0.94 -4.00
CA LYS A 56 6.65 0.66 -4.83
C LYS A 56 6.43 -0.84 -5.01
N SER A 57 7.51 -1.56 -5.26
CA SER A 57 7.45 -3.01 -5.43
C SER A 57 7.07 -3.72 -4.14
N SER A 58 7.55 -3.24 -3.00
CA SER A 58 7.20 -3.82 -1.70
C SER A 58 5.71 -3.69 -1.43
N PHE A 59 5.12 -2.53 -1.71
CA PHE A 59 3.67 -2.35 -1.55
C PHE A 59 2.87 -3.20 -2.52
N ALA A 60 3.36 -3.32 -3.76
CA ALA A 60 2.70 -4.16 -4.75
C ALA A 60 2.67 -5.63 -4.33
N ILE A 61 3.79 -6.13 -3.83
CA ILE A 61 3.90 -7.50 -3.34
C ILE A 61 2.97 -7.71 -2.14
N ALA A 62 2.95 -6.76 -1.22
CA ALA A 62 2.09 -6.85 -0.04
C ALA A 62 0.61 -6.91 -0.42
N ALA A 63 0.17 -6.04 -1.32
CA ALA A 63 -1.21 -6.04 -1.79
C ALA A 63 -1.56 -7.37 -2.45
N ASN A 64 -0.67 -7.87 -3.29
CA ASN A 64 -0.88 -9.16 -3.97
C ASN A 64 -0.96 -10.32 -2.97
N ASN A 65 -0.11 -10.30 -1.95
CA ASN A 65 -0.12 -11.35 -0.93
C ASN A 65 -1.40 -11.34 -0.09
N LEU A 66 -2.06 -10.18 0.02
CA LEU A 66 -3.32 -10.06 0.74
C LEU A 66 -4.54 -10.33 -0.14
N GLY A 67 -4.33 -10.64 -1.40
CA GLY A 67 -5.42 -10.95 -2.32
C GLY A 67 -6.07 -9.73 -2.95
N CYS A 68 -5.52 -8.54 -2.75
CA CYS A 68 -6.07 -7.31 -3.29
C CYS A 68 -5.81 -7.17 -4.78
N SER A 69 -6.71 -6.49 -5.47
CA SER A 69 -6.42 -6.02 -6.81
C SER A 69 -5.52 -4.79 -6.72
N LEU A 70 -4.61 -4.65 -7.65
CA LEU A 70 -3.63 -3.56 -7.61
C LEU A 70 -3.76 -2.69 -8.85
N ILE A 71 -3.80 -1.39 -8.63
CA ILE A 71 -3.69 -0.39 -9.69
C ILE A 71 -2.39 0.37 -9.44
N ASP A 72 -1.53 0.39 -10.43
CA ASP A 72 -0.22 1.00 -10.32
C ASP A 72 -0.16 2.23 -11.21
N PHE A 73 -0.07 3.40 -10.59
CA PHE A 73 -0.02 4.67 -11.32
C PHE A 73 1.43 5.12 -11.47
N ASP A 74 1.83 5.31 -12.70
CA ASP A 74 3.14 5.86 -13.01
C ASP A 74 3.03 7.38 -13.12
N VAL A 75 3.18 8.05 -11.98
CA VAL A 75 3.09 9.50 -11.91
C VAL A 75 4.34 10.17 -12.46
N GLU A 76 5.44 9.44 -12.50
CA GLU A 76 6.72 9.97 -12.99
C GLU A 76 6.64 10.42 -14.45
N ASN A 77 5.98 9.63 -15.28
CA ASN A 77 5.79 9.97 -16.68
C ASN A 77 4.59 10.88 -16.91
N SER A 78 3.77 11.04 -15.89
CA SER A 78 2.67 11.97 -15.92
C SER A 78 3.21 13.28 -15.40
N SER A 79 3.50 14.22 -16.28
CA SER A 79 4.08 15.48 -15.84
C SER A 79 3.27 16.10 -14.72
N ILE A 80 3.93 16.98 -13.96
CA ILE A 80 3.29 17.74 -12.89
C ILE A 80 2.06 18.48 -13.39
N GLN A 81 2.02 18.76 -14.68
CA GLN A 81 0.87 19.39 -15.34
C GLN A 81 -0.41 18.58 -15.20
N LYS A 82 -0.29 17.29 -14.90
CA LYS A 82 -1.44 16.41 -14.73
C LYS A 82 -1.79 16.16 -13.27
N GLY A 83 -1.28 16.99 -12.36
CA GLY A 83 -1.59 16.84 -10.95
C GLY A 83 -3.08 16.82 -10.67
N GLU A 84 -3.85 17.67 -11.35
CA GLU A 84 -5.29 17.69 -11.18
C GLU A 84 -5.93 16.37 -11.59
N SER A 85 -5.46 15.78 -12.68
CA SER A 85 -5.97 14.49 -13.14
C SER A 85 -5.72 13.37 -12.12
N ILE A 86 -4.62 13.46 -11.39
CA ILE A 86 -4.31 12.49 -10.34
C ILE A 86 -5.30 12.64 -9.19
N PHE A 87 -5.58 13.86 -8.76
CA PHE A 87 -6.56 14.09 -7.71
C PHE A 87 -7.95 13.65 -8.14
N GLU A 88 -8.34 13.90 -9.37
CA GLU A 88 -9.61 13.44 -9.90
C GLU A 88 -9.70 11.92 -9.91
N THR A 89 -8.60 11.25 -10.29
CA THR A 89 -8.55 9.80 -10.32
C THR A 89 -8.68 9.23 -8.90
N ILE A 90 -7.99 9.83 -7.93
CA ILE A 90 -8.08 9.40 -6.54
C ILE A 90 -9.50 9.57 -6.01
N ASP A 91 -10.14 10.69 -6.32
CA ASP A 91 -11.53 10.91 -5.91
C ASP A 91 -12.46 9.87 -6.51
N ALA A 92 -12.24 9.51 -7.77
CA ALA A 92 -13.05 8.50 -8.43
C ALA A 92 -12.88 7.12 -7.82
N LEU A 93 -11.71 6.83 -7.24
CA LEU A 93 -11.44 5.55 -6.61
C LEU A 93 -12.00 5.47 -5.18
N ASN A 94 -12.31 6.58 -4.61
CA ASN A 94 -12.96 6.61 -3.31
C ASN A 94 -14.44 6.28 -3.48
#